data_57fd54651d035f67c7dd1855fd3a5e05
#
_entry.id   57fd54651d035f67c7dd1855fd3a5e05
#
_cell.length_a   1.000
_cell.length_b   1.000
_cell.length_c   1.000
_cell.angle_alpha   90.00
_cell.angle_beta   90.00
_cell.angle_gamma   90.00
#
_symmetry.space_group_name_H-M   'P 1'
#
loop_
_entity.id
_entity.type
_entity.pdbx_description
1 polymer ?
#
loop_
_entity_poly.entity_id
_entity_poly.type
_entity_poly.pdbx_seq_one_letter_code
_entity_poly.pdbx_strand_id
1 'polypeptide(L)'
;VLVDGENLAERPWERRSAKSLIKLLALAPSSALHREQVLDQLWPDVAPETAANNLNKSIHAARRALEPGLTKGSLSRFVLTSGNQVILASPGTLRVDVHAFERAANAAMRDRDIGEARRAVQMYTGELLVEDLYETWTVARRDLLRLLFRTLSTQAVQWLLERGEPGPGLEIAQRLVQDDPLDEHAHRLLMQLHAASGQREMALRQFEVARSVMLKAGIELGPEIVELERTLRAHRPRAD
;
A
#
# COMPACT_ATOMS: atom_id res chain seq x y z
N VAL A 1 8.94 4.50 11.19
CA VAL A 1 9.48 3.48 12.09
C VAL A 1 9.52 4.04 13.48
N LEU A 2 8.92 3.34 14.43
CA LEU A 2 8.97 3.68 15.86
C LEU A 2 9.92 2.72 16.57
N VAL A 3 10.82 3.25 17.41
CA VAL A 3 11.67 2.47 18.31
C VAL A 3 11.43 2.98 19.73
N ASP A 4 11.03 2.10 20.61
CA ASP A 4 10.69 2.43 22.01
C ASP A 4 9.68 3.59 22.15
N GLY A 5 8.75 3.70 21.16
CA GLY A 5 7.73 4.76 21.11
C GLY A 5 8.19 6.07 20.44
N GLU A 6 9.45 6.23 20.10
CA GLU A 6 9.96 7.42 19.41
C GLU A 6 9.93 7.23 17.89
N ASN A 7 9.49 8.27 17.17
CA ASN A 7 9.46 8.26 15.71
C ASN A 7 10.87 8.49 15.14
N LEU A 8 11.43 7.47 14.50
CA LEU A 8 12.74 7.55 13.86
C LEU A 8 12.81 8.52 12.67
N ALA A 9 11.68 8.91 12.09
CA ALA A 9 11.66 9.90 11.02
C ALA A 9 12.13 11.28 11.49
N GLU A 10 11.99 11.58 12.79
CA GLU A 10 12.36 12.84 13.42
C GLU A 10 13.82 12.86 13.90
N ARG A 11 14.48 11.71 13.93
CA ARG A 11 15.92 11.65 14.29
C ARG A 11 16.79 12.04 13.10
N PRO A 12 17.88 12.79 13.32
CA PRO A 12 18.83 13.12 12.25
C PRO A 12 19.55 11.86 11.78
N TRP A 13 19.32 11.49 10.52
CA TRP A 13 20.08 10.43 9.85
C TRP A 13 21.35 11.03 9.24
N GLU A 14 22.51 10.62 9.73
CA GLU A 14 23.81 11.07 9.18
C GLU A 14 23.96 10.77 7.68
N ARG A 15 23.24 9.71 7.21
CA ARG A 15 23.27 9.28 5.81
C ARG A 15 21.88 8.88 5.35
N ARG A 16 21.45 9.40 4.19
CA ARG A 16 20.19 8.99 3.54
C ARG A 16 20.18 7.47 3.28
N SER A 17 21.33 6.90 2.81
CA SER A 17 21.46 5.47 2.54
C SER A 17 21.27 4.58 3.78
N ALA A 18 21.56 5.08 4.98
CA ALA A 18 21.26 4.35 6.21
C ALA A 18 19.76 4.27 6.48
N LYS A 19 19.02 5.36 6.22
CA LYS A 19 17.54 5.39 6.30
C LYS A 19 16.92 4.45 5.27
N SER A 20 17.42 4.48 4.02
CA SER A 20 16.99 3.59 2.94
C SER A 20 17.26 2.12 3.26
N LEU A 21 18.41 1.80 3.84
CA LEU A 21 18.75 0.45 4.28
C LEU A 21 17.74 -0.09 5.31
N ILE A 22 17.39 0.70 6.32
CA ILE A 22 16.43 0.27 7.34
C ILE A 22 15.03 0.07 6.73
N LYS A 23 14.61 0.97 5.85
CA LYS A 23 13.32 0.83 5.13
C LYS A 23 13.30 -0.44 4.28
N LEU A 24 14.37 -0.68 3.53
CA LEU A 24 14.52 -1.85 2.67
C LEU A 24 14.46 -3.16 3.49
N LEU A 25 15.22 -3.24 4.58
CA LEU A 25 15.20 -4.40 5.47
C LEU A 25 13.83 -4.59 6.16
N ALA A 26 13.16 -3.50 6.56
CA ALA A 26 11.84 -3.56 7.16
C ALA A 26 10.78 -4.11 6.19
N LEU A 27 10.91 -3.83 4.89
CA LEU A 27 10.00 -4.31 3.84
C LEU A 27 10.29 -5.75 3.40
N ALA A 28 11.49 -6.27 3.70
CA ALA A 28 11.84 -7.65 3.40
C ALA A 28 11.00 -8.62 4.28
N PRO A 29 10.50 -9.75 3.73
CA PRO A 29 9.61 -10.69 4.46
C PRO A 29 10.20 -11.20 5.77
N SER A 30 11.51 -11.45 5.81
CA SER A 30 12.26 -11.93 6.99
C SER A 30 12.99 -10.81 7.73
N SER A 31 12.80 -9.55 7.34
CA SER A 31 13.60 -8.41 7.79
C SER A 31 15.11 -8.61 7.61
N ALA A 32 15.49 -9.46 6.65
CA ALA A 32 16.87 -9.82 6.34
C ALA A 32 17.06 -9.91 4.82
N LEU A 33 18.21 -9.46 4.34
CA LEU A 33 18.60 -9.53 2.94
C LEU A 33 20.06 -9.95 2.81
N HIS A 34 20.38 -10.65 1.72
CA HIS A 34 21.77 -10.88 1.34
C HIS A 34 22.44 -9.56 0.98
N ARG A 35 23.73 -9.44 1.30
CA ARG A 35 24.48 -8.19 1.05
C ARG A 35 24.40 -7.76 -0.42
N GLU A 36 24.53 -8.70 -1.34
CA GLU A 36 24.43 -8.42 -2.79
C GLU A 36 23.06 -7.87 -3.17
N GLN A 37 21.97 -8.41 -2.64
CA GLN A 37 20.63 -7.87 -2.88
C GLN A 37 20.50 -6.42 -2.39
N VAL A 38 21.12 -6.10 -1.25
CA VAL A 38 21.14 -4.72 -0.75
C VAL A 38 21.98 -3.81 -1.66
N LEU A 39 23.13 -4.30 -2.15
CA LEU A 39 23.99 -3.56 -3.08
C LEU A 39 23.25 -3.26 -4.39
N ASP A 40 22.64 -4.27 -4.99
CA ASP A 40 21.89 -4.15 -6.25
C ASP A 40 20.71 -3.18 -6.14
N GLN A 41 20.05 -3.13 -5.00
CA GLN A 41 18.88 -2.27 -4.81
C GLN A 41 19.24 -0.82 -4.46
N LEU A 42 20.27 -0.61 -3.62
CA LEU A 42 20.62 0.74 -3.17
C LEU A 42 21.71 1.40 -4.00
N TRP A 43 22.53 0.62 -4.72
CA TRP A 43 23.65 1.14 -5.52
C TRP A 43 23.85 0.37 -6.84
N PRO A 44 22.81 0.21 -7.68
CA PRO A 44 22.89 -0.62 -8.90
C PRO A 44 23.96 -0.18 -9.88
N ASP A 45 24.25 1.13 -9.96
CA ASP A 45 25.17 1.72 -10.91
C ASP A 45 26.56 2.03 -10.31
N VAL A 46 26.88 1.48 -9.13
CA VAL A 46 28.12 1.77 -8.41
C VAL A 46 29.05 0.55 -8.46
N ALA A 47 30.34 0.78 -8.70
CA ALA A 47 31.33 -0.29 -8.70
C ALA A 47 31.28 -1.12 -7.40
N PRO A 48 31.41 -2.48 -7.47
CA PRO A 48 31.12 -3.40 -6.36
C PRO A 48 31.91 -3.07 -5.06
N GLU A 49 33.17 -2.71 -5.16
CA GLU A 49 34.00 -2.35 -4.00
C GLU A 49 33.49 -1.06 -3.33
N THR A 50 33.10 -0.06 -4.13
CA THR A 50 32.56 1.20 -3.63
C THR A 50 31.20 1.00 -3.01
N ALA A 51 30.34 0.20 -3.63
CA ALA A 51 29.02 -0.17 -3.10
C ALA A 51 29.14 -0.92 -1.77
N ALA A 52 30.08 -1.88 -1.66
CA ALA A 52 30.36 -2.60 -0.41
C ALA A 52 30.81 -1.65 0.72
N ASN A 53 31.67 -0.68 0.41
CA ASN A 53 32.08 0.36 1.35
C ASN A 53 30.89 1.25 1.76
N ASN A 54 30.05 1.63 0.83
CA ASN A 54 28.83 2.41 1.10
C ASN A 54 27.86 1.65 2.02
N LEU A 55 27.68 0.35 1.78
CA LEU A 55 26.87 -0.51 2.66
C LEU A 55 27.42 -0.55 4.08
N ASN A 56 28.75 -0.78 4.25
CA ASN A 56 29.36 -0.81 5.58
C ASN A 56 29.19 0.53 6.33
N LYS A 57 29.37 1.65 5.63
CA LYS A 57 29.13 3.00 6.20
C LYS A 57 27.66 3.21 6.55
N SER A 58 26.73 2.70 5.73
CA SER A 58 25.29 2.79 5.97
C SER A 58 24.85 1.93 7.16
N ILE A 59 25.40 0.71 7.30
CA ILE A 59 25.16 -0.14 8.48
C ILE A 59 25.66 0.57 9.75
N HIS A 60 26.85 1.15 9.71
CA HIS A 60 27.40 1.87 10.87
C HIS A 60 26.53 3.08 11.24
N ALA A 61 26.14 3.89 10.27
CA ALA A 61 25.27 5.04 10.50
C ALA A 61 23.86 4.62 10.98
N ALA A 62 23.30 3.53 10.45
CA ALA A 62 22.03 2.99 10.91
C ALA A 62 22.10 2.53 12.39
N ARG A 63 23.15 1.82 12.76
CA ARG A 63 23.38 1.42 14.16
C ARG A 63 23.43 2.62 15.09
N ARG A 64 24.15 3.68 14.74
CA ARG A 64 24.23 4.91 15.56
C ARG A 64 22.89 5.65 15.64
N ALA A 65 22.11 5.67 14.55
CA ALA A 65 20.79 6.29 14.57
C ALA A 65 19.78 5.53 15.46
N LEU A 66 19.83 4.19 15.43
CA LEU A 66 18.95 3.34 16.24
C LEU A 66 19.42 3.20 17.70
N GLU A 67 20.74 3.26 17.92
CA GLU A 67 21.38 3.08 19.23
C GLU A 67 22.42 4.18 19.45
N PRO A 68 22.00 5.41 19.83
CA PRO A 68 22.94 6.53 20.04
C PRO A 68 24.01 6.26 21.11
N GLY A 69 23.72 5.39 22.06
CA GLY A 69 24.63 4.96 23.12
C GLY A 69 25.54 3.77 22.75
N LEU A 70 25.52 3.29 21.51
CA LEU A 70 26.31 2.13 21.10
C LEU A 70 27.81 2.47 21.12
N THR A 71 28.56 1.78 21.98
CA THR A 71 30.03 1.97 22.09
C THR A 71 30.77 1.25 20.98
N LYS A 72 31.95 1.74 20.62
CA LYS A 72 32.77 1.13 19.58
C LYS A 72 33.12 -0.32 19.94
N GLY A 73 32.81 -1.24 19.02
CA GLY A 73 33.06 -2.69 19.19
C GLY A 73 31.88 -3.47 19.80
N SER A 74 30.85 -2.78 20.29
CA SER A 74 29.63 -3.47 20.78
C SER A 74 28.77 -3.98 19.62
N LEU A 75 28.07 -5.08 19.86
CA LEU A 75 27.08 -5.62 18.93
C LEU A 75 25.81 -4.77 18.98
N SER A 76 25.30 -4.38 17.83
CA SER A 76 24.00 -3.72 17.73
C SER A 76 22.88 -4.72 17.99
N ARG A 77 21.82 -4.28 18.66
CA ARG A 77 20.60 -5.07 18.87
C ARG A 77 19.63 -4.98 17.71
N PHE A 78 19.75 -3.95 16.85
CA PHE A 78 18.82 -3.67 15.77
C PHE A 78 19.37 -4.00 14.39
N VAL A 79 20.64 -3.74 14.10
CA VAL A 79 21.20 -4.03 12.78
C VAL A 79 22.34 -5.05 12.93
N LEU A 80 22.00 -6.29 12.61
CA LEU A 80 22.94 -7.41 12.71
C LEU A 80 23.54 -7.72 11.34
N THR A 81 24.73 -8.30 11.36
CA THR A 81 25.37 -8.89 10.19
C THR A 81 25.76 -10.33 10.54
N SER A 82 25.29 -11.30 9.77
CA SER A 82 25.59 -12.72 9.97
C SER A 82 25.95 -13.35 8.61
N GLY A 83 27.20 -13.76 8.45
CA GLY A 83 27.71 -14.18 7.14
C GLY A 83 27.49 -13.07 6.10
N ASN A 84 26.81 -13.40 5.02
CA ASN A 84 26.48 -12.47 3.94
C ASN A 84 25.10 -11.82 4.10
N GLN A 85 24.47 -11.87 5.27
CA GLN A 85 23.17 -11.25 5.51
C GLN A 85 23.29 -9.98 6.34
N VAL A 86 22.42 -9.01 6.02
CA VAL A 86 22.13 -7.84 6.85
C VAL A 86 20.70 -8.01 7.37
N ILE A 87 20.54 -7.89 8.67
CA ILE A 87 19.29 -8.24 9.37
C ILE A 87 18.83 -7.04 10.19
N LEU A 88 17.60 -6.65 10.03
CA LEU A 88 16.93 -5.75 10.95
C LEU A 88 16.24 -6.59 12.05
N ALA A 89 16.84 -6.56 13.22
CA ALA A 89 16.32 -7.24 14.40
C ALA A 89 15.59 -6.26 15.33
N SER A 90 14.89 -6.78 16.32
CA SER A 90 14.31 -5.99 17.40
C SER A 90 14.38 -6.79 18.68
N PRO A 91 14.74 -6.16 19.82
CA PRO A 91 14.68 -6.81 21.13
C PRO A 91 13.26 -7.20 21.54
N GLY A 92 12.26 -6.61 20.89
CA GLY A 92 10.85 -6.92 21.03
C GLY A 92 10.23 -7.33 19.69
N THR A 93 8.94 -7.11 19.53
CA THR A 93 8.24 -7.40 18.27
C THR A 93 8.43 -6.26 17.29
N LEU A 94 9.11 -6.52 16.18
CA LEU A 94 9.14 -5.59 15.05
C LEU A 94 7.75 -5.56 14.40
N ARG A 95 7.14 -4.39 14.42
CA ARG A 95 5.86 -4.15 13.76
C ARG A 95 6.07 -3.29 12.51
N VAL A 96 5.72 -3.84 11.37
CA VAL A 96 5.72 -3.14 10.07
C VAL A 96 4.28 -3.10 9.59
N ASP A 97 3.76 -1.90 9.38
CA ASP A 97 2.38 -1.65 8.94
C ASP A 97 2.04 -2.35 7.64
N VAL A 98 2.97 -2.33 6.68
CA VAL A 98 2.86 -3.04 5.41
C VAL A 98 2.61 -4.54 5.62
N HIS A 99 3.40 -5.20 6.47
CA HIS A 99 3.21 -6.62 6.75
C HIS A 99 1.91 -6.90 7.52
N ALA A 100 1.47 -5.98 8.36
CA ALA A 100 0.18 -6.08 9.05
C ALA A 100 -0.97 -6.00 8.04
N PHE A 101 -0.93 -5.02 7.13
CA PHE A 101 -1.89 -4.90 6.02
C PHE A 101 -1.94 -6.17 5.16
N GLU A 102 -0.79 -6.67 4.70
CA GLU A 102 -0.74 -7.87 3.86
C GLU A 102 -1.33 -9.10 4.55
N ARG A 103 -1.01 -9.30 5.82
CA ARG A 103 -1.58 -10.43 6.58
C ARG A 103 -3.09 -10.31 6.72
N ALA A 104 -3.59 -9.12 7.08
CA ALA A 104 -5.01 -8.86 7.23
C ALA A 104 -5.75 -9.01 5.89
N ALA A 105 -5.21 -8.46 4.80
CA ALA A 105 -5.78 -8.56 3.47
C ALA A 105 -5.87 -10.01 2.99
N ASN A 106 -4.77 -10.78 3.11
CA ASN A 106 -4.74 -12.18 2.71
C ASN A 106 -5.67 -13.06 3.56
N ALA A 107 -5.77 -12.80 4.87
CA ALA A 107 -6.71 -13.50 5.75
C ALA A 107 -8.16 -13.21 5.34
N ALA A 108 -8.50 -11.94 5.16
CA ALA A 108 -9.83 -11.51 4.74
C ALA A 108 -10.26 -12.15 3.41
N MET A 109 -9.36 -12.20 2.42
CA MET A 109 -9.64 -12.82 1.11
C MET A 109 -9.84 -14.33 1.22
N ARG A 110 -8.99 -15.02 1.99
CA ARG A 110 -9.10 -16.47 2.18
C ARG A 110 -10.40 -16.87 2.86
N ASP A 111 -10.76 -16.13 3.92
CA ASP A 111 -11.88 -16.48 4.80
C ASP A 111 -13.20 -15.79 4.38
N ARG A 112 -13.16 -14.93 3.34
CA ARG A 112 -14.27 -14.06 2.88
C ARG A 112 -14.87 -13.23 4.02
N ASP A 113 -14.02 -12.75 4.91
CA ASP A 113 -14.43 -11.96 6.09
C ASP A 113 -14.50 -10.47 5.73
N ILE A 114 -15.72 -9.95 5.60
CA ILE A 114 -15.98 -8.54 5.28
C ILE A 114 -15.49 -7.61 6.40
N GLY A 115 -15.60 -8.00 7.65
CA GLY A 115 -15.16 -7.20 8.79
C GLY A 115 -13.64 -7.00 8.75
N GLU A 116 -12.90 -8.10 8.51
CA GLU A 116 -11.45 -8.06 8.36
C GLU A 116 -11.03 -7.30 7.09
N ALA A 117 -11.76 -7.49 5.98
CA ALA A 117 -11.51 -6.76 4.75
C ALA A 117 -11.62 -5.24 4.93
N ARG A 118 -12.66 -4.78 5.63
CA ARG A 118 -12.83 -3.36 5.94
C ARG A 118 -11.69 -2.82 6.80
N ARG A 119 -11.28 -3.57 7.84
CA ARG A 119 -10.12 -3.20 8.68
C ARG A 119 -8.84 -3.12 7.85
N ALA A 120 -8.58 -4.11 7.01
CA ALA A 120 -7.41 -4.13 6.13
C ALA A 120 -7.41 -2.95 5.13
N VAL A 121 -8.56 -2.67 4.50
CA VAL A 121 -8.71 -1.50 3.63
C VAL A 121 -8.36 -0.20 4.38
N GLN A 122 -8.77 -0.04 5.63
CA GLN A 122 -8.43 1.15 6.44
C GLN A 122 -6.93 1.25 6.77
N MET A 123 -6.20 0.12 6.82
CA MET A 123 -4.74 0.13 7.05
C MET A 123 -3.95 0.66 5.85
N TYR A 124 -4.48 0.59 4.63
CA TYR A 124 -3.85 1.15 3.44
C TYR A 124 -4.14 2.65 3.38
N THR A 125 -3.26 3.47 3.94
CA THR A 125 -3.46 4.92 4.07
C THR A 125 -2.97 5.74 2.87
N GLY A 126 -2.34 5.10 1.90
CA GLY A 126 -1.78 5.73 0.69
C GLY A 126 -0.54 5.01 0.18
N GLU A 127 0.18 5.67 -0.71
CA GLU A 127 1.38 5.09 -1.33
C GLU A 127 2.50 4.81 -0.32
N LEU A 128 3.16 3.68 -0.52
CA LEU A 128 4.33 3.30 0.26
C LEU A 128 5.47 4.31 0.08
N LEU A 129 6.01 4.82 1.18
CA LEU A 129 7.22 5.64 1.20
C LEU A 129 7.16 6.84 0.24
N VAL A 130 6.17 7.71 0.41
CA VAL A 130 5.94 8.90 -0.44
C VAL A 130 7.19 9.80 -0.54
N GLU A 131 8.05 9.82 0.48
CA GLU A 131 9.32 10.55 0.48
C GLU A 131 10.40 9.93 -0.42
N ASP A 132 10.22 8.68 -0.86
CA ASP A 132 11.15 7.91 -1.70
C ASP A 132 10.54 7.55 -3.07
N LEU A 133 9.67 8.40 -3.62
CA LEU A 133 8.95 8.15 -4.89
C LEU A 133 9.88 7.85 -6.07
N TYR A 134 11.06 8.46 -6.09
CA TYR A 134 12.04 8.31 -7.17
C TYR A 134 13.04 7.17 -6.93
N GLU A 135 12.95 6.46 -5.81
CA GLU A 135 13.82 5.33 -5.51
C GLU A 135 13.29 4.06 -6.22
N THR A 136 14.05 3.55 -7.17
CA THR A 136 13.64 2.42 -8.03
C THR A 136 13.32 1.15 -7.23
N TRP A 137 14.02 0.91 -6.12
CA TRP A 137 13.79 -0.26 -5.26
C TRP A 137 12.41 -0.28 -4.56
N THR A 138 11.71 0.85 -4.51
CA THR A 138 10.36 0.92 -3.91
C THR A 138 9.25 0.60 -4.89
N VAL A 139 9.49 0.73 -6.21
CA VAL A 139 8.46 0.70 -7.26
C VAL A 139 7.69 -0.62 -7.24
N ALA A 140 8.38 -1.74 -7.40
CA ALA A 140 7.74 -3.05 -7.44
C ALA A 140 6.92 -3.34 -6.16
N ARG A 141 7.44 -2.93 -5.00
CA ARG A 141 6.75 -3.13 -3.73
C ARG A 141 5.50 -2.27 -3.61
N ARG A 142 5.58 -1.03 -4.08
CA ARG A 142 4.46 -0.09 -4.14
C ARG A 142 3.34 -0.62 -5.02
N ASP A 143 3.69 -1.09 -6.22
CA ASP A 143 2.73 -1.66 -7.18
C ASP A 143 2.01 -2.90 -6.61
N LEU A 144 2.75 -3.80 -5.96
CA LEU A 144 2.17 -4.98 -5.30
C LEU A 144 1.18 -4.62 -4.19
N LEU A 145 1.49 -3.63 -3.36
CA LEU A 145 0.60 -3.20 -2.29
C LEU A 145 -0.65 -2.50 -2.83
N ARG A 146 -0.50 -1.68 -3.88
CA ARG A 146 -1.64 -1.06 -4.57
C ARG A 146 -2.54 -2.14 -5.21
N LEU A 147 -1.95 -3.11 -5.88
CA LEU A 147 -2.72 -4.22 -6.46
C LEU A 147 -3.48 -5.00 -5.38
N LEU A 148 -2.84 -5.30 -4.26
CA LEU A 148 -3.47 -6.00 -3.14
C LEU A 148 -4.63 -5.19 -2.55
N PHE A 149 -4.45 -3.90 -2.34
CA PHE A 149 -5.51 -2.98 -1.89
C PHE A 149 -6.70 -2.98 -2.84
N ARG A 150 -6.46 -2.84 -4.16
CA ARG A 150 -7.51 -2.81 -5.18
C ARG A 150 -8.26 -4.14 -5.26
N THR A 151 -7.53 -5.25 -5.24
CA THR A 151 -8.12 -6.60 -5.28
C THR A 151 -9.01 -6.85 -4.07
N LEU A 152 -8.50 -6.58 -2.86
CA LEU A 152 -9.26 -6.74 -1.62
C LEU A 152 -10.51 -5.86 -1.61
N SER A 153 -10.36 -4.58 -1.98
CA SER A 153 -11.48 -3.62 -1.98
C SER A 153 -12.56 -4.01 -2.97
N THR A 154 -12.19 -4.42 -4.17
CA THR A 154 -13.13 -4.93 -5.19
C THR A 154 -13.88 -6.15 -4.69
N GLN A 155 -13.19 -7.14 -4.13
CA GLN A 155 -13.82 -8.35 -3.58
C GLN A 155 -14.75 -8.03 -2.41
N ALA A 156 -14.33 -7.17 -1.49
CA ALA A 156 -15.15 -6.77 -0.36
C ALA A 156 -16.47 -6.09 -0.81
N VAL A 157 -16.42 -5.23 -1.82
CA VAL A 157 -17.60 -4.60 -2.42
C VAL A 157 -18.53 -5.65 -3.04
N GLN A 158 -17.96 -6.60 -3.80
CA GLN A 158 -18.75 -7.68 -4.41
C GLN A 158 -19.45 -8.55 -3.36
N TRP A 159 -18.75 -8.95 -2.30
CA TRP A 159 -19.37 -9.71 -1.19
C TRP A 159 -20.50 -8.94 -0.49
N LEU A 160 -20.35 -7.63 -0.32
CA LEU A 160 -21.39 -6.77 0.25
C LEU A 160 -22.61 -6.66 -0.67
N LEU A 161 -22.41 -6.56 -1.98
CA LEU A 161 -23.50 -6.58 -2.96
C LEU A 161 -24.22 -7.94 -2.97
N GLU A 162 -23.49 -9.05 -2.95
CA GLU A 162 -24.04 -10.42 -2.87
C GLU A 162 -24.88 -10.62 -1.61
N ARG A 163 -24.54 -9.99 -0.49
CA ARG A 163 -25.29 -10.06 0.77
C ARG A 163 -26.47 -9.08 0.85
N GLY A 164 -26.62 -8.18 -0.12
CA GLY A 164 -27.61 -7.13 -0.05
C GLY A 164 -27.32 -6.06 1.01
N GLU A 165 -26.04 -5.88 1.39
CA GLU A 165 -25.57 -4.93 2.38
C GLU A 165 -24.72 -3.82 1.71
N PRO A 166 -25.26 -3.00 0.80
CA PRO A 166 -24.46 -2.06 0.01
C PRO A 166 -23.84 -0.91 0.82
N GLY A 167 -24.45 -0.51 1.92
CA GLY A 167 -24.05 0.66 2.69
C GLY A 167 -22.57 0.68 3.09
N PRO A 168 -22.03 -0.38 3.76
CA PRO A 168 -20.61 -0.46 4.12
C PRO A 168 -19.66 -0.47 2.93
N GLY A 169 -20.13 -0.83 1.73
CA GLY A 169 -19.34 -0.85 0.50
C GLY A 169 -19.05 0.52 -0.09
N LEU A 170 -19.88 1.51 0.19
CA LEU A 170 -19.76 2.86 -0.39
C LEU A 170 -18.41 3.50 -0.06
N GLU A 171 -17.97 3.44 1.20
CA GLU A 171 -16.67 3.97 1.63
C GLU A 171 -15.51 3.27 0.91
N ILE A 172 -15.59 1.94 0.78
CA ILE A 172 -14.56 1.14 0.10
C ILE A 172 -14.46 1.53 -1.37
N ALA A 173 -15.61 1.59 -2.08
CA ALA A 173 -15.65 1.95 -3.49
C ALA A 173 -15.23 3.41 -3.74
N GLN A 174 -15.57 4.34 -2.85
CA GLN A 174 -15.09 5.72 -2.91
C GLN A 174 -13.56 5.79 -2.80
N ARG A 175 -12.94 4.98 -1.94
CA ARG A 175 -11.48 4.93 -1.83
C ARG A 175 -10.81 4.34 -3.06
N LEU A 176 -11.45 3.35 -3.73
CA LEU A 176 -10.95 2.84 -5.02
C LEU A 176 -10.94 3.95 -6.08
N VAL A 177 -12.01 4.73 -6.19
CA VAL A 177 -12.09 5.86 -7.13
C VAL A 177 -11.09 6.96 -6.77
N GLN A 178 -10.80 7.19 -5.49
CA GLN A 178 -9.79 8.16 -5.05
C GLN A 178 -8.36 7.69 -5.34
N ASP A 179 -8.08 6.38 -5.20
CA ASP A 179 -6.78 5.79 -5.51
C ASP A 179 -6.46 5.86 -7.00
N ASP A 180 -7.47 5.62 -7.84
CA ASP A 180 -7.35 5.74 -9.29
C ASP A 180 -8.66 6.29 -9.91
N PRO A 181 -8.72 7.60 -10.15
CA PRO A 181 -9.89 8.22 -10.78
C PRO A 181 -10.15 7.77 -12.23
N LEU A 182 -9.21 7.09 -12.87
CA LEU A 182 -9.36 6.52 -14.21
C LEU A 182 -9.78 5.03 -14.18
N ASP A 183 -10.02 4.46 -13.00
CA ASP A 183 -10.54 3.10 -12.89
C ASP A 183 -12.06 3.06 -13.12
N GLU A 184 -12.47 2.76 -14.36
CA GLU A 184 -13.88 2.60 -14.73
C GLU A 184 -14.59 1.55 -13.88
N HIS A 185 -13.91 0.45 -13.55
CA HIS A 185 -14.48 -0.60 -12.73
C HIS A 185 -14.83 -0.10 -11.31
N ALA A 186 -13.97 0.72 -10.71
CA ALA A 186 -14.24 1.35 -9.42
C ALA A 186 -15.47 2.27 -9.47
N HIS A 187 -15.58 3.08 -10.53
CA HIS A 187 -16.76 3.91 -10.75
C HIS A 187 -18.04 3.06 -10.90
N ARG A 188 -17.98 1.98 -11.66
CA ARG A 188 -19.11 1.07 -11.87
C ARG A 188 -19.53 0.40 -10.56
N LEU A 189 -18.61 -0.06 -9.73
CA LEU A 189 -18.89 -0.62 -8.41
C LEU A 189 -19.61 0.41 -7.51
N LEU A 190 -19.16 1.66 -7.50
CA LEU A 190 -19.77 2.73 -6.72
C LEU A 190 -21.20 3.02 -7.22
N MET A 191 -21.43 3.00 -8.54
CA MET A 191 -22.76 3.11 -9.13
C MET A 191 -23.69 1.97 -8.69
N GLN A 192 -23.19 0.72 -8.72
CA GLN A 192 -23.94 -0.47 -8.29
C GLN A 192 -24.35 -0.38 -6.81
N LEU A 193 -23.43 0.05 -5.94
CA LEU A 193 -23.71 0.24 -4.52
C LEU A 193 -24.76 1.32 -4.26
N HIS A 194 -24.65 2.46 -4.95
CA HIS A 194 -25.70 3.51 -4.87
C HIS A 194 -27.06 2.99 -5.36
N ALA A 195 -27.07 2.27 -6.47
CA ALA A 195 -28.31 1.67 -7.01
C ALA A 195 -28.93 0.66 -6.02
N ALA A 196 -28.11 -0.24 -5.47
CA ALA A 196 -28.54 -1.24 -4.48
C ALA A 196 -29.03 -0.59 -3.17
N SER A 197 -28.54 0.61 -2.84
CA SER A 197 -28.99 1.42 -1.70
C SER A 197 -30.26 2.26 -2.01
N GLY A 198 -30.87 2.10 -3.20
CA GLY A 198 -32.00 2.94 -3.63
C GLY A 198 -31.63 4.37 -4.03
N GLN A 199 -30.35 4.69 -4.07
CA GLN A 199 -29.83 6.04 -4.35
C GLN A 199 -29.55 6.23 -5.85
N ARG A 200 -30.57 6.00 -6.68
CA ARG A 200 -30.46 6.03 -8.15
C ARG A 200 -29.83 7.31 -8.70
N GLU A 201 -30.18 8.46 -8.14
CA GLU A 201 -29.64 9.74 -8.60
C GLU A 201 -28.14 9.85 -8.33
N MET A 202 -27.68 9.33 -7.20
CA MET A 202 -26.26 9.29 -6.87
C MET A 202 -25.49 8.36 -7.82
N ALA A 203 -26.08 7.22 -8.19
CA ALA A 203 -25.49 6.34 -9.19
C ALA A 203 -25.34 7.04 -10.56
N LEU A 204 -26.37 7.77 -11.00
CA LEU A 204 -26.30 8.53 -12.27
C LEU A 204 -25.30 9.71 -12.20
N ARG A 205 -25.21 10.39 -11.06
CA ARG A 205 -24.16 11.42 -10.85
C ARG A 205 -22.76 10.82 -10.92
N GLN A 206 -22.57 9.63 -10.37
CA GLN A 206 -21.29 8.93 -10.43
C GLN A 206 -20.89 8.58 -11.87
N PHE A 207 -21.86 8.20 -12.71
CA PHE A 207 -21.63 8.01 -14.14
C PHE A 207 -21.12 9.30 -14.82
N GLU A 208 -21.74 10.45 -14.53
CA GLU A 208 -21.30 11.74 -15.11
C GLU A 208 -19.89 12.12 -14.64
N VAL A 209 -19.54 11.80 -13.39
CA VAL A 209 -18.18 11.97 -12.89
C VAL A 209 -17.19 11.09 -13.68
N ALA A 210 -17.50 9.78 -13.82
CA ALA A 210 -16.67 8.86 -14.59
C ALA A 210 -16.47 9.36 -16.02
N ARG A 211 -17.57 9.71 -16.70
CA ARG A 211 -17.54 10.24 -18.06
C ARG A 211 -16.66 11.48 -18.21
N SER A 212 -16.79 12.42 -17.28
CA SER A 212 -16.01 13.66 -17.32
C SER A 212 -14.51 13.41 -17.13
N VAL A 213 -14.14 12.51 -16.21
CA VAL A 213 -12.74 12.19 -15.91
C VAL A 213 -12.11 11.45 -17.08
N MET A 214 -12.79 10.42 -17.61
CA MET A 214 -12.35 9.61 -18.75
C MET A 214 -12.20 10.47 -20.01
N LEU A 215 -13.18 11.33 -20.31
CA LEU A 215 -13.13 12.23 -21.46
C LEU A 215 -11.91 13.17 -21.39
N LYS A 216 -11.61 13.74 -20.23
CA LYS A 216 -10.43 14.59 -20.04
C LYS A 216 -9.11 13.85 -20.27
N ALA A 217 -9.09 12.56 -20.00
CA ALA A 217 -7.94 11.68 -20.27
C ALA A 217 -7.91 11.12 -21.69
N GLY A 218 -8.91 11.45 -22.55
CA GLY A 218 -9.02 10.89 -23.91
C GLY A 218 -9.43 9.42 -23.95
N ILE A 219 -10.09 8.93 -22.89
CA ILE A 219 -10.52 7.54 -22.73
C ILE A 219 -12.03 7.47 -22.95
N GLU A 220 -12.49 6.54 -23.78
CA GLU A 220 -13.91 6.24 -23.94
C GLU A 220 -14.39 5.29 -22.85
N LEU A 221 -15.63 5.48 -22.38
CA LEU A 221 -16.26 4.57 -21.42
C LEU A 221 -16.58 3.23 -22.08
N GLY A 222 -16.32 2.16 -21.36
CA GLY A 222 -16.63 0.81 -21.77
C GLY A 222 -18.14 0.51 -21.77
N PRO A 223 -18.54 -0.59 -22.44
CA PRO A 223 -19.97 -0.92 -22.58
C PRO A 223 -20.67 -1.25 -21.27
N GLU A 224 -19.95 -1.78 -20.28
CA GLU A 224 -20.56 -2.25 -19.02
C GLU A 224 -21.09 -1.10 -18.16
N ILE A 225 -20.35 -0.01 -18.05
CA ILE A 225 -20.77 1.17 -17.27
C ILE A 225 -21.90 1.93 -18.01
N VAL A 226 -21.85 1.98 -19.34
CA VAL A 226 -22.89 2.59 -20.19
C VAL A 226 -24.20 1.81 -20.10
N GLU A 227 -24.14 0.47 -20.12
CA GLU A 227 -25.34 -0.36 -19.96
C GLU A 227 -25.95 -0.25 -18.57
N LEU A 228 -25.12 -0.16 -17.53
CA LEU A 228 -25.60 0.11 -16.17
C LEU A 228 -26.36 1.45 -16.11
N GLU A 229 -25.79 2.49 -16.69
CA GLU A 229 -26.43 3.81 -16.77
C GLU A 229 -27.78 3.75 -17.49
N ARG A 230 -27.84 3.06 -18.66
CA ARG A 230 -29.07 2.89 -19.43
C ARG A 230 -30.15 2.15 -18.61
N THR A 231 -29.77 1.08 -17.91
CA THR A 231 -30.66 0.33 -17.02
C THR A 231 -31.19 1.20 -15.90
N LEU A 232 -30.31 1.98 -15.28
CA LEU A 232 -30.72 2.91 -14.23
C LEU A 232 -31.69 3.98 -14.73
N ARG A 233 -31.53 4.50 -15.95
CA ARG A 233 -32.46 5.47 -16.54
C ARG A 233 -33.82 4.85 -16.88
N ALA A 234 -33.85 3.60 -17.35
CA ALA A 234 -35.08 2.90 -17.70
C ALA A 234 -35.97 2.59 -16.49
N HIS A 235 -35.35 2.26 -15.34
CA HIS A 235 -36.09 1.96 -14.09
C HIS A 235 -36.49 3.26 -13.35
N ARG A 236 -37.42 4.04 -13.94
CA ARG A 236 -38.07 5.16 -13.23
C ARG A 236 -38.98 4.55 -12.17
N PRO A 237 -38.85 4.87 -10.85
CA PRO A 237 -39.88 4.51 -9.90
C PRO A 237 -41.19 5.14 -10.39
N ARG A 238 -42.26 4.32 -10.48
CA ARG A 238 -43.62 4.87 -10.67
C ARG A 238 -43.86 5.78 -9.48
N ALA A 239 -44.09 7.06 -9.75
CA ALA A 239 -44.63 7.98 -8.75
C ALA A 239 -46.00 7.46 -8.39
N ASP A 240 -46.14 6.92 -7.18
CA ASP A 240 -47.40 6.68 -6.54
C ASP A 240 -47.97 8.00 -6.01
#